data_dcb64c128a5b19d0b59f74301c45bb67
#
_entry.id   dcb64c128a5b19d0b59f74301c45bb67
#
_cell.length_a   1.000
_cell.length_b   1.000
_cell.length_c   1.000
_cell.angle_alpha   90.00
_cell.angle_beta   90.00
_cell.angle_gamma   90.00
#
_symmetry.space_group_name_H-M   'P 1'
#
loop_
_entity.id
_entity.type
_entity.pdbx_description
1 polymer ?
#
loop_
_entity_poly.entity_id
_entity_poly.type
_entity_poly.pdbx_seq_one_letter_code
_entity_poly.pdbx_strand_id
1 'polypeptide(L)'
;KLVDAEKINLKSPLRHYIAGIDTTDKANLIIEDILAHHARLYPWIGFYEKTTLPQKSFGYNPMYYSGMLQDKYTIPVARGMFMRTDYIDSIYQEIWTSKLRESDSYRYSDLGFYIMKKVVENQSHTTLDDYTYRNFYKPLLLTHTGFTPLLRHPEFNIAPTEIDNYFRLQTLRGYVHDMGAAML
;
A
#
# COMPACT_ATOMS: atom_id res chain seq x y z
N LYS A 1 13.86 5.04 13.48
CA LYS A 1 13.01 5.83 14.41
C LYS A 1 12.19 4.93 15.34
N LEU A 2 11.29 4.04 14.83
CA LEU A 2 10.50 3.17 15.70
C LEU A 2 11.37 2.12 16.41
N VAL A 3 12.44 1.64 15.78
CA VAL A 3 13.42 0.76 16.40
C VAL A 3 14.20 1.50 17.50
N ASP A 4 14.70 2.72 17.19
CA ASP A 4 15.42 3.55 18.17
C ASP A 4 14.55 3.93 19.37
N ALA A 5 13.22 4.02 19.15
CA ALA A 5 12.23 4.29 20.19
C ALA A 5 11.72 3.01 20.88
N GLU A 6 12.36 1.86 20.65
CA GLU A 6 12.03 0.54 21.19
C GLU A 6 10.57 0.08 20.94
N LYS A 7 9.89 0.70 19.96
CA LYS A 7 8.52 0.34 19.57
C LYS A 7 8.48 -0.85 18.61
N ILE A 8 9.56 -1.07 17.85
CA ILE A 8 9.73 -2.22 16.95
C ILE A 8 11.07 -2.88 17.25
N ASN A 9 11.06 -4.19 17.42
CA ASN A 9 12.26 -5.01 17.45
C ASN A 9 12.33 -5.83 16.16
N LEU A 10 13.43 -5.67 15.42
CA LEU A 10 13.65 -6.34 14.14
C LEU A 10 13.62 -7.87 14.22
N LYS A 11 13.98 -8.44 15.38
CA LYS A 11 13.98 -9.89 15.64
C LYS A 11 12.62 -10.43 16.13
N SER A 12 11.65 -9.58 16.30
CA SER A 12 10.32 -9.99 16.76
C SER A 12 9.42 -10.48 15.62
N PRO A 13 8.54 -11.45 15.89
CA PRO A 13 7.56 -11.90 14.92
C PRO A 13 6.44 -10.90 14.71
N LEU A 14 5.86 -10.91 13.51
CA LEU A 14 4.84 -9.98 13.04
C LEU A 14 3.61 -9.91 13.96
N ARG A 15 3.19 -11.03 14.58
CA ARG A 15 2.06 -11.09 15.51
C ARG A 15 2.18 -10.14 16.71
N HIS A 16 3.38 -9.69 17.07
CA HIS A 16 3.56 -8.71 18.13
C HIS A 16 3.07 -7.31 17.74
N TYR A 17 2.91 -7.06 16.45
CA TYR A 17 2.60 -5.73 15.90
C TYR A 17 1.26 -5.65 15.20
N ILE A 18 0.67 -6.80 14.81
CA ILE A 18 -0.59 -6.88 14.10
C ILE A 18 -1.51 -7.88 14.80
N ALA A 19 -2.59 -7.37 15.36
CA ALA A 19 -3.60 -8.21 16.01
C ALA A 19 -4.40 -9.03 14.97
N GLY A 20 -4.85 -10.21 15.39
CA GLY A 20 -5.77 -11.03 14.61
C GLY A 20 -5.12 -11.87 13.49
N ILE A 21 -3.78 -11.89 13.37
CA ILE A 21 -3.08 -12.71 12.37
C ILE A 21 -2.57 -14.05 12.89
N ASP A 22 -2.81 -14.37 14.15
CA ASP A 22 -2.24 -15.57 14.83
C ASP A 22 -2.59 -16.89 14.16
N THR A 23 -3.70 -16.95 13.45
CA THR A 23 -4.16 -18.13 12.70
C THR A 23 -3.58 -18.25 11.29
N THR A 24 -2.77 -17.27 10.88
CA THR A 24 -2.14 -17.23 9.54
C THR A 24 -0.69 -17.69 9.60
N ASP A 25 -0.16 -18.12 8.47
CA ASP A 25 1.27 -18.47 8.33
C ASP A 25 2.19 -17.23 8.39
N LYS A 26 1.61 -16.00 8.36
CA LYS A 26 2.33 -14.74 8.47
C LYS A 26 2.67 -14.37 9.92
N ALA A 27 1.96 -14.91 10.91
CA ALA A 27 2.10 -14.56 12.32
C ALA A 27 3.55 -14.62 12.83
N ASN A 28 4.31 -15.60 12.36
CA ASN A 28 5.68 -15.87 12.78
C ASN A 28 6.77 -15.25 11.91
N LEU A 29 6.40 -14.48 10.86
CA LEU A 29 7.40 -13.80 10.03
C LEU A 29 8.16 -12.77 10.85
N ILE A 30 9.47 -12.79 10.75
CA ILE A 30 10.37 -11.87 11.47
C ILE A 30 10.45 -10.54 10.71
N ILE A 31 10.41 -9.43 11.44
CA ILE A 31 10.40 -8.08 10.83
C ILE A 31 11.61 -7.85 9.92
N GLU A 32 12.81 -8.24 10.33
CA GLU A 32 14.01 -8.07 9.49
C GLU A 32 13.95 -8.91 8.21
N ASP A 33 13.38 -10.12 8.26
CA ASP A 33 13.24 -10.97 7.07
C ASP A 33 12.25 -10.36 6.08
N ILE A 34 11.17 -9.73 6.57
CA ILE A 34 10.24 -8.99 5.73
C ILE A 34 10.97 -7.83 5.02
N LEU A 35 11.72 -7.02 5.76
CA LEU A 35 12.46 -5.88 5.24
C LEU A 35 13.59 -6.28 4.29
N ALA A 36 14.21 -7.44 4.50
CA ALA A 36 15.28 -8.00 3.67
C ALA A 36 14.76 -8.87 2.52
N HIS A 37 13.44 -9.02 2.34
CA HIS A 37 12.80 -9.87 1.34
C HIS A 37 13.13 -11.37 1.42
N HIS A 38 13.40 -11.86 2.64
CA HIS A 38 13.63 -13.27 2.98
C HIS A 38 12.42 -13.94 3.64
N ALA A 39 11.35 -13.19 3.89
CA ALA A 39 10.15 -13.68 4.61
C ALA A 39 9.25 -14.61 3.78
N ARG A 40 9.72 -15.14 2.66
CA ARG A 40 8.99 -16.09 1.81
C ARG A 40 7.67 -15.55 1.22
N LEU A 41 7.44 -14.24 1.27
CA LEU A 41 6.28 -13.61 0.66
C LEU A 41 6.32 -13.78 -0.87
N TYR A 42 5.16 -13.91 -1.49
CA TYR A 42 5.06 -13.80 -2.94
C TYR A 42 5.46 -12.39 -3.39
N PRO A 43 6.03 -12.24 -4.59
CA PRO A 43 6.46 -10.93 -5.08
C PRO A 43 5.33 -9.92 -5.13
N TRP A 44 4.15 -10.35 -5.55
CA TRP A 44 3.03 -9.49 -5.89
C TRP A 44 1.70 -10.24 -5.89
N ILE A 45 0.59 -9.53 -5.66
CA ILE A 45 -0.80 -10.01 -5.80
C ILE A 45 -1.56 -8.98 -6.63
N GLY A 46 -2.27 -9.43 -7.65
CA GLY A 46 -3.07 -8.57 -8.54
C GLY A 46 -4.39 -8.13 -7.93
N PHE A 47 -4.35 -7.37 -6.84
CA PHE A 47 -5.56 -6.93 -6.11
C PHE A 47 -6.58 -6.24 -7.01
N TYR A 48 -6.10 -5.44 -7.99
CA TYR A 48 -6.95 -4.71 -8.92
C TYR A 48 -7.68 -5.61 -9.93
N GLU A 49 -7.16 -6.80 -10.25
CA GLU A 49 -7.72 -7.68 -11.29
C GLU A 49 -9.19 -8.04 -11.02
N LYS A 50 -9.52 -8.27 -9.75
CA LYS A 50 -10.91 -8.54 -9.33
C LYS A 50 -11.82 -7.33 -9.40
N THR A 51 -11.25 -6.15 -9.52
CA THR A 51 -11.97 -4.87 -9.54
C THR A 51 -12.13 -4.31 -10.95
N THR A 52 -11.56 -4.97 -11.96
CA THR A 52 -11.73 -4.59 -13.37
C THR A 52 -13.07 -5.07 -13.93
N LEU A 53 -13.47 -4.50 -15.04
CA LEU A 53 -14.59 -5.02 -15.81
C LEU A 53 -14.17 -6.29 -16.57
N PRO A 54 -15.11 -7.19 -16.90
CA PRO A 54 -14.84 -8.33 -17.75
C PRO A 54 -14.20 -7.89 -19.08
N GLN A 55 -13.34 -8.77 -19.63
CA GLN A 55 -12.67 -8.52 -20.91
C GLN A 55 -13.66 -8.00 -21.97
N LYS A 56 -13.31 -6.91 -22.64
CA LYS A 56 -14.06 -6.17 -23.66
C LYS A 56 -14.90 -4.97 -23.17
N SER A 57 -14.93 -4.68 -21.90
CA SER A 57 -15.54 -3.45 -21.38
C SER A 57 -14.46 -2.42 -21.04
N PHE A 58 -14.63 -1.19 -21.51
CA PHE A 58 -13.78 -0.07 -21.14
C PHE A 58 -14.31 0.59 -19.86
N GLY A 59 -13.39 1.05 -19.00
CA GLY A 59 -13.71 1.77 -17.78
C GLY A 59 -13.61 0.92 -16.52
N TYR A 60 -13.85 1.54 -15.37
CA TYR A 60 -13.78 0.91 -14.06
C TYR A 60 -15.13 0.24 -13.67
N ASN A 61 -15.04 -0.78 -12.84
CA ASN A 61 -16.20 -1.46 -12.31
C ASN A 61 -16.88 -0.60 -11.22
N PRO A 62 -18.13 -0.14 -11.41
CA PRO A 62 -18.82 0.74 -10.45
C PRO A 62 -19.10 0.09 -9.09
N MET A 63 -18.94 -1.23 -8.95
CA MET A 63 -19.01 -1.91 -7.66
C MET A 63 -17.84 -1.50 -6.75
N TYR A 64 -16.68 -1.21 -7.34
CA TYR A 64 -15.44 -0.90 -6.63
C TYR A 64 -15.03 0.56 -6.73
N TYR A 65 -15.46 1.28 -7.78
CA TYR A 65 -15.01 2.64 -8.07
C TYR A 65 -16.16 3.57 -8.36
N SER A 66 -15.94 4.85 -8.06
CA SER A 66 -16.79 5.98 -8.47
C SER A 66 -15.96 7.01 -9.22
N GLY A 67 -16.59 7.72 -10.17
CA GLY A 67 -15.98 8.86 -10.87
C GLY A 67 -15.87 10.11 -10.00
N MET A 68 -16.52 10.14 -8.84
CA MET A 68 -16.55 11.26 -7.91
C MET A 68 -16.30 10.78 -6.49
N LEU A 69 -15.68 11.66 -5.69
CA LEU A 69 -15.57 11.49 -4.24
C LEU A 69 -16.99 11.49 -3.64
N GLN A 70 -17.37 10.41 -2.97
CA GLN A 70 -18.68 10.28 -2.33
C GLN A 70 -18.70 9.12 -1.33
N ASP A 71 -19.45 9.27 -0.24
CA ASP A 71 -19.70 8.23 0.78
C ASP A 71 -18.46 7.33 1.04
N LYS A 72 -18.58 6.07 0.65
CA LYS A 72 -17.54 5.05 0.81
C LYS A 72 -16.46 5.06 -0.27
N TYR A 73 -16.60 5.84 -1.33
CA TYR A 73 -15.62 5.94 -2.43
C TYR A 73 -14.69 7.11 -2.18
N THR A 74 -13.71 6.92 -1.29
CA THR A 74 -12.84 8.01 -0.80
C THR A 74 -11.36 7.84 -1.12
N ILE A 75 -10.94 6.69 -1.63
CA ILE A 75 -9.54 6.41 -1.95
C ILE A 75 -9.23 6.82 -3.40
N PRO A 76 -8.47 7.90 -3.63
CA PRO A 76 -8.16 8.34 -4.99
C PRO A 76 -7.07 7.45 -5.60
N VAL A 77 -7.42 6.61 -6.58
CA VAL A 77 -6.48 5.72 -7.29
C VAL A 77 -6.00 6.30 -8.62
N ALA A 78 -6.77 7.23 -9.18
CA ALA A 78 -6.44 8.02 -10.37
C ALA A 78 -7.33 9.27 -10.44
N ARG A 79 -7.10 10.18 -11.39
CA ARG A 79 -7.97 11.33 -11.59
C ARG A 79 -9.38 10.87 -11.95
N GLY A 80 -10.39 11.33 -11.17
CA GLY A 80 -11.77 10.91 -11.38
C GLY A 80 -12.00 9.42 -11.18
N MET A 81 -11.21 8.76 -10.32
CA MET A 81 -11.37 7.36 -9.99
C MET A 81 -11.10 7.14 -8.49
N PHE A 82 -12.16 6.94 -7.75
CA PHE A 82 -12.15 6.76 -6.31
C PHE A 82 -12.58 5.35 -5.95
N MET A 83 -11.71 4.61 -5.27
CA MET A 83 -12.02 3.27 -4.78
C MET A 83 -12.80 3.33 -3.48
N ARG A 84 -13.64 2.33 -3.26
CA ARG A 84 -14.35 2.17 -1.99
C ARG A 84 -13.39 1.80 -0.86
N THR A 85 -13.57 2.47 0.28
CA THR A 85 -12.67 2.37 1.46
C THR A 85 -12.60 0.95 2.04
N ASP A 86 -13.73 0.25 2.08
CA ASP A 86 -13.82 -1.10 2.65
C ASP A 86 -13.09 -2.17 1.80
N TYR A 87 -12.66 -1.86 0.58
CA TYR A 87 -11.84 -2.77 -0.21
C TYR A 87 -10.42 -2.95 0.34
N ILE A 88 -9.92 -2.00 1.13
CA ILE A 88 -8.63 -2.11 1.83
C ILE A 88 -8.61 -3.37 2.72
N ASP A 89 -9.70 -3.67 3.42
CA ASP A 89 -9.79 -4.88 4.25
C ASP A 89 -9.68 -6.15 3.41
N SER A 90 -10.24 -6.16 2.21
CA SER A 90 -10.11 -7.26 1.26
C SER A 90 -8.65 -7.45 0.80
N ILE A 91 -7.92 -6.36 0.55
CA ILE A 91 -6.49 -6.40 0.18
C ILE A 91 -5.68 -7.04 1.32
N TYR A 92 -5.84 -6.56 2.54
CA TYR A 92 -5.15 -7.16 3.69
C TYR A 92 -5.55 -8.61 3.92
N GLN A 93 -6.84 -8.95 3.76
CA GLN A 93 -7.29 -10.33 3.87
C GLN A 93 -6.59 -11.23 2.83
N GLU A 94 -6.42 -10.78 1.60
CA GLU A 94 -5.69 -11.52 0.58
C GLU A 94 -4.21 -11.69 0.95
N ILE A 95 -3.58 -10.67 1.51
CA ILE A 95 -2.20 -10.76 2.01
C ILE A 95 -2.11 -11.83 3.12
N TRP A 96 -3.00 -11.78 4.11
CA TRP A 96 -2.98 -12.71 5.25
C TRP A 96 -3.25 -14.16 4.85
N THR A 97 -4.11 -14.40 3.87
CA THR A 97 -4.49 -15.74 3.41
C THR A 97 -3.63 -16.27 2.26
N SER A 98 -2.80 -15.44 1.62
CA SER A 98 -1.86 -15.90 0.61
C SER A 98 -0.87 -16.91 1.20
N LYS A 99 -0.46 -17.90 0.42
CA LYS A 99 0.55 -18.88 0.87
C LYS A 99 1.93 -18.24 0.93
N LEU A 100 2.79 -18.76 1.80
CA LEU A 100 4.22 -18.47 1.73
C LEU A 100 4.87 -19.33 0.65
N ARG A 101 5.96 -18.83 0.03
CA ARG A 101 6.81 -19.63 -0.86
C ARG A 101 7.51 -20.74 -0.05
N GLU A 102 7.86 -21.83 -0.70
CA GLU A 102 8.60 -22.94 -0.06
C GLU A 102 10.03 -22.52 0.30
N SER A 103 10.71 -21.80 -0.60
CA SER A 103 12.09 -21.34 -0.41
C SER A 103 12.14 -20.02 0.38
N ASP A 104 13.08 -19.92 1.31
CA ASP A 104 13.46 -18.73 2.08
C ASP A 104 14.51 -17.86 1.37
N SER A 105 14.93 -18.25 0.16
CA SER A 105 15.85 -17.45 -0.63
C SER A 105 15.29 -16.05 -0.89
N TYR A 106 16.20 -15.09 -1.04
CA TYR A 106 15.85 -13.72 -1.41
C TYR A 106 14.86 -13.68 -2.57
N ARG A 107 13.79 -12.97 -2.38
CA ARG A 107 12.81 -12.66 -3.43
C ARG A 107 12.10 -11.35 -3.10
N TYR A 108 12.37 -10.33 -3.89
CA TYR A 108 11.69 -9.04 -3.74
C TYR A 108 10.17 -9.23 -3.69
N SER A 109 9.53 -8.54 -2.75
CA SER A 109 8.08 -8.62 -2.54
C SER A 109 7.51 -7.26 -2.14
N ASP A 110 6.51 -6.79 -2.89
CA ASP A 110 5.74 -5.59 -2.55
C ASP A 110 4.87 -5.80 -1.31
N LEU A 111 4.44 -7.05 -1.07
CA LEU A 111 3.59 -7.38 0.08
C LEU A 111 4.26 -7.02 1.42
N GLY A 112 5.60 -7.10 1.48
CA GLY A 112 6.36 -6.68 2.66
C GLY A 112 6.12 -5.21 3.01
N PHE A 113 6.04 -4.32 2.02
CA PHE A 113 5.81 -2.90 2.25
C PHE A 113 4.39 -2.62 2.74
N TYR A 114 3.37 -3.32 2.21
CA TYR A 114 1.99 -3.20 2.71
C TYR A 114 1.87 -3.65 4.17
N ILE A 115 2.52 -4.77 4.51
CA ILE A 115 2.60 -5.27 5.88
C ILE A 115 3.30 -4.24 6.78
N MET A 116 4.45 -3.70 6.35
CA MET A 116 5.21 -2.73 7.15
C MET A 116 4.51 -1.39 7.29
N LYS A 117 3.73 -0.94 6.29
CA LYS A 117 2.83 0.21 6.46
C LYS A 117 1.92 -0.01 7.67
N LYS A 118 1.22 -1.16 7.73
CA LYS A 118 0.34 -1.50 8.85
C LYS A 118 1.07 -1.57 10.20
N VAL A 119 2.27 -2.14 10.22
CA VAL A 119 3.11 -2.18 11.43
C VAL A 119 3.46 -0.77 11.91
N VAL A 120 3.89 0.11 11.00
CA VAL A 120 4.23 1.50 11.35
C VAL A 120 3.01 2.24 11.90
N GLU A 121 1.86 2.13 11.26
CA GLU A 121 0.64 2.79 11.68
C GLU A 121 0.14 2.30 13.03
N ASN A 122 0.19 0.98 13.27
CA ASN A 122 -0.18 0.41 14.57
C ASN A 122 0.75 0.88 15.70
N GLN A 123 2.06 0.96 15.44
CA GLN A 123 3.04 1.31 16.48
C GLN A 123 3.18 2.82 16.71
N SER A 124 2.86 3.61 15.70
CA SER A 124 2.92 5.08 15.79
C SER A 124 1.57 5.71 16.18
N HIS A 125 0.46 4.99 16.02
CA HIS A 125 -0.92 5.47 16.17
C HIS A 125 -1.24 6.67 15.25
N THR A 126 -0.56 6.74 14.10
CA THR A 126 -0.77 7.76 13.07
C THR A 126 -0.67 7.10 11.69
N THR A 127 -1.18 7.75 10.65
CA THR A 127 -1.00 7.28 9.27
C THR A 127 0.47 7.36 8.86
N LEU A 128 0.87 6.54 7.89
CA LEU A 128 2.27 6.50 7.42
C LEU A 128 2.73 7.84 6.86
N ASP A 129 1.87 8.58 6.14
CA ASP A 129 2.18 9.90 5.61
C ASP A 129 2.41 10.94 6.71
N ASP A 130 1.53 10.99 7.71
CA ASP A 130 1.69 11.86 8.89
C ASP A 130 2.96 11.50 9.68
N TYR A 131 3.22 10.20 9.87
CA TYR A 131 4.42 9.74 10.57
C TYR A 131 5.69 10.17 9.85
N THR A 132 5.76 9.94 8.54
CA THR A 132 6.94 10.30 7.73
C THR A 132 7.11 11.82 7.61
N TYR A 133 6.02 12.55 7.44
CA TYR A 133 6.06 14.01 7.40
C TYR A 133 6.65 14.60 8.67
N ARG A 134 6.14 14.20 9.84
CA ARG A 134 6.57 14.75 11.14
C ARG A 134 8.00 14.34 11.52
N ASN A 135 8.40 13.12 11.20
CA ASN A 135 9.67 12.56 11.67
C ASN A 135 10.83 12.71 10.68
N PHE A 136 10.54 12.98 9.39
CA PHE A 136 11.56 13.06 8.35
C PHE A 136 11.41 14.30 7.49
N TYR A 137 10.28 14.48 6.79
CA TYR A 137 10.18 15.52 5.77
C TYR A 137 10.22 16.93 6.35
N LYS A 138 9.44 17.20 7.40
CA LYS A 138 9.40 18.50 8.06
C LYS A 138 10.73 18.87 8.72
N PRO A 139 11.38 18.02 9.56
CA PRO A 139 12.68 18.32 10.16
C PRO A 139 13.81 18.53 9.14
N LEU A 140 13.75 17.84 8.01
CA LEU A 140 14.73 17.95 6.92
C LEU A 140 14.38 19.04 5.91
N LEU A 141 13.32 19.81 6.14
CA LEU A 141 12.83 20.89 5.26
C LEU A 141 12.53 20.41 3.82
N LEU A 142 12.06 19.17 3.67
CA LEU A 142 11.74 18.58 2.37
C LEU A 142 10.35 19.05 1.90
N THR A 143 10.28 20.27 1.39
CA THR A 143 9.01 20.91 1.00
C THR A 143 8.33 20.30 -0.23
N HIS A 144 9.10 19.58 -1.05
CA HIS A 144 8.65 18.95 -2.30
C HIS A 144 8.57 17.42 -2.22
N THR A 145 8.65 16.86 -1.01
CA THR A 145 8.56 15.41 -0.75
C THR A 145 7.35 15.11 0.11
N GLY A 146 6.56 14.12 -0.26
CA GLY A 146 5.40 13.70 0.55
C GLY A 146 4.47 12.78 -0.19
N PHE A 147 3.53 12.24 0.54
CA PHE A 147 2.41 11.47 0.01
C PHE A 147 1.36 12.42 -0.59
N THR A 148 0.49 11.89 -1.44
CA THR A 148 -0.64 12.61 -2.06
C THR A 148 -0.25 14.00 -2.58
N PRO A 149 0.73 14.12 -3.50
CA PRO A 149 1.32 15.40 -3.87
C PRO A 149 0.31 16.37 -4.49
N LEU A 150 -0.78 15.90 -5.07
CA LEU A 150 -1.84 16.72 -5.65
C LEU A 150 -2.59 17.58 -4.63
N LEU A 151 -2.50 17.27 -3.33
CA LEU A 151 -3.04 18.12 -2.26
C LEU A 151 -2.18 19.36 -1.98
N ARG A 152 -0.94 19.39 -2.47
CA ARG A 152 0.06 20.43 -2.14
C ARG A 152 0.63 21.11 -3.37
N HIS A 153 0.62 20.45 -4.51
CA HIS A 153 1.25 20.92 -5.74
C HIS A 153 0.29 20.83 -6.90
N PRO A 154 0.27 21.81 -7.80
CA PRO A 154 -0.50 21.74 -9.03
C PRO A 154 0.03 20.59 -9.91
N GLU A 155 -0.87 19.91 -10.61
CA GLU A 155 -0.56 18.71 -11.37
C GLU A 155 0.58 18.90 -12.40
N PHE A 156 0.65 20.06 -13.04
CA PHE A 156 1.69 20.35 -14.04
C PHE A 156 3.12 20.40 -13.46
N ASN A 157 3.27 20.56 -12.14
CA ASN A 157 4.57 20.48 -11.45
C ASN A 157 4.99 19.05 -11.09
N ILE A 158 4.12 18.06 -11.34
CA ILE A 158 4.38 16.68 -10.99
C ILE A 158 4.71 15.91 -12.27
N ALA A 159 5.88 15.26 -12.30
CA ALA A 159 6.24 14.41 -13.41
C ALA A 159 5.26 13.22 -13.53
N PRO A 160 4.93 12.77 -14.75
CA PRO A 160 4.11 11.56 -14.91
C PRO A 160 4.89 10.33 -14.46
N THR A 161 4.21 9.40 -13.79
CA THR A 161 4.78 8.11 -13.39
C THR A 161 4.69 7.09 -14.53
N GLU A 162 3.57 7.08 -15.24
CA GLU A 162 3.36 6.21 -16.41
C GLU A 162 2.16 6.66 -17.24
N ILE A 163 2.00 6.01 -18.41
CA ILE A 163 0.74 6.00 -19.17
C ILE A 163 0.08 4.65 -18.92
N ASP A 164 -0.94 4.62 -18.07
CA ASP A 164 -1.69 3.39 -17.77
C ASP A 164 -2.77 3.20 -18.85
N ASN A 165 -2.52 2.26 -19.76
CA ASN A 165 -3.44 1.91 -20.85
C ASN A 165 -4.31 0.69 -20.53
N TYR A 166 -4.25 0.18 -19.31
CA TYR A 166 -4.89 -1.08 -18.95
C TYR A 166 -5.98 -0.93 -17.91
N PHE A 167 -5.69 -0.31 -16.78
CA PHE A 167 -6.57 -0.23 -15.64
C PHE A 167 -7.17 1.16 -15.43
N ARG A 168 -6.31 2.18 -15.28
CA ARG A 168 -6.73 3.57 -14.99
C ARG A 168 -6.95 4.41 -16.24
N LEU A 169 -6.47 3.93 -17.39
CA LEU A 169 -6.69 4.49 -18.75
C LEU A 169 -6.32 5.97 -18.88
N GLN A 170 -5.23 6.38 -18.25
CA GLN A 170 -4.77 7.78 -18.27
C GLN A 170 -3.26 7.90 -17.98
N THR A 171 -2.70 9.06 -18.30
CA THR A 171 -1.36 9.44 -17.82
C THR A 171 -1.46 9.77 -16.34
N LEU A 172 -0.68 9.06 -15.51
CA LEU A 172 -0.69 9.22 -14.07
C LEU A 172 0.27 10.33 -13.63
N ARG A 173 -0.25 11.32 -12.94
CA ARG A 173 0.52 12.39 -12.30
C ARG A 173 0.07 12.51 -10.84
N GLY A 174 1.02 12.33 -9.92
CA GLY A 174 0.73 12.33 -8.49
C GLY A 174 0.03 11.07 -7.97
N TYR A 175 -0.05 10.05 -8.79
CA TYR A 175 -0.50 8.71 -8.43
C TYR A 175 0.65 7.72 -8.63
N VAL A 176 0.69 6.67 -7.81
CA VAL A 176 1.74 5.66 -7.90
C VAL A 176 1.55 4.74 -9.11
N HIS A 177 2.66 4.25 -9.65
CA HIS A 177 2.67 3.25 -10.74
C HIS A 177 2.01 1.94 -10.29
N ASP A 178 2.43 1.39 -9.15
CA ASP A 178 1.87 0.14 -8.61
C ASP A 178 0.37 0.31 -8.31
N MET A 179 -0.44 -0.47 -9.02
CA MET A 179 -1.90 -0.45 -8.87
C MET A 179 -2.34 -0.91 -7.47
N GLY A 180 -1.61 -1.86 -6.85
CA GLY A 180 -1.88 -2.31 -5.49
C GLY A 180 -1.55 -1.22 -4.47
N ALA A 181 -0.40 -0.55 -4.60
CA ALA A 181 -0.02 0.56 -3.74
C ALA A 181 -0.94 1.79 -3.91
N ALA A 182 -1.55 1.97 -5.08
CA ALA A 182 -2.54 3.02 -5.31
C ALA A 182 -3.84 2.81 -4.50
N MET A 183 -4.09 1.58 -4.05
CA MET A 183 -5.28 1.18 -3.31
C MET A 183 -5.11 1.24 -1.79
N LEU A 184 -3.91 1.54 -1.30
CA LEU A 184 -3.53 1.55 0.11
C LEU A 184 -3.01 2.90 0.56
#